data_3e7e7cd7aee3b1d2e52d604b5b7a08ec
#
_entry.id   3e7e7cd7aee3b1d2e52d604b5b7a08ec
#
_cell.length_a   1.000
_cell.length_b   1.000
_cell.length_c   1.000
_cell.angle_alpha   90.00
_cell.angle_beta   90.00
_cell.angle_gamma   90.00
#
_symmetry.space_group_name_H-M   'P 1'
#
loop_
_entity.id
_entity.type
_entity.pdbx_description
1 polymer ?
#
loop_
_entity_poly.entity_id
_entity_poly.type
_entity_poly.pdbx_seq_one_letter_code
_entity_poly.pdbx_strand_id
1 'polypeptide(L)'
;KDLQMFRISLEIFTEDDQAFVKNNFPPNHDALPEFKRPLSPQVLMTNSRFIDNIIDTKLRSYNQRPNPVVSDEVFLRRAFLKIIGRIPTLEETKEFLSSRNRSGKRTLLVDKLLASEGYNSHWFHFWADILRAKDRLGNRMSGKPYIDYIKNFVASNRPYDEWVEEMLSSTGPMWERGNGGVGYYARDQGMQLDNMSNTVRIFLGTSLECAQCHDHPFDRWTQKQFYEMAAFTEGAGNLRRRGAENVNTFGRLARQE
;
A
#
# COMPACT_ATOMS: atom_id res chain seq x y z
N LYS A 1 -17.25 -3.96 14.45
CA LYS A 1 -17.91 -2.67 14.08
C LYS A 1 -17.31 -2.06 12.81
N ASP A 2 -16.09 -2.43 12.43
CA ASP A 2 -15.30 -1.75 11.39
C ASP A 2 -15.39 -2.39 10.00
N LEU A 3 -15.86 -3.62 9.90
CA LEU A 3 -16.22 -4.29 8.64
C LEU A 3 -17.46 -3.68 7.92
N GLN A 4 -18.22 -2.83 8.60
CA GLN A 4 -19.36 -2.15 7.98
C GLN A 4 -18.94 -1.06 6.98
N MET A 5 -17.78 -0.42 7.17
CA MET A 5 -17.30 0.59 6.19
C MET A 5 -16.95 -0.04 4.84
N PHE A 6 -16.35 -1.24 4.82
CA PHE A 6 -16.12 -1.96 3.57
C PHE A 6 -17.41 -2.50 2.94
N ARG A 7 -18.45 -2.81 3.73
CA ARG A 7 -19.76 -3.17 3.22
C ARG A 7 -20.49 -2.00 2.55
N ILE A 8 -20.40 -0.81 3.10
CA ILE A 8 -21.02 0.40 2.51
C ILE A 8 -20.38 0.74 1.14
N SER A 9 -19.07 0.54 0.99
CA SER A 9 -18.42 0.76 -0.31
C SER A 9 -18.84 -0.27 -1.37
N LEU A 10 -19.31 -1.46 -1.00
CA LEU A 10 -19.85 -2.45 -1.94
C LEU A 10 -21.27 -2.14 -2.40
N GLU A 11 -22.06 -1.41 -1.60
CA GLU A 11 -23.40 -0.96 -1.99
C GLU A 11 -23.41 0.18 -3.03
N ILE A 12 -22.25 0.85 -3.20
CA ILE A 12 -22.05 1.87 -4.26
C ILE A 12 -21.84 1.22 -5.63
N PHE A 13 -21.54 -0.06 -5.71
CA PHE A 13 -21.35 -0.77 -6.97
C PHE A 13 -22.72 -1.13 -7.61
N THR A 14 -22.80 -0.92 -8.93
CA THR A 14 -23.99 -1.31 -9.72
C THR A 14 -24.23 -2.84 -9.68
N GLU A 15 -25.42 -3.30 -10.10
CA GLU A 15 -25.71 -4.74 -10.19
C GLU A 15 -24.69 -5.46 -11.10
N ASP A 16 -24.22 -4.81 -12.17
CA ASP A 16 -23.19 -5.34 -13.06
C ASP A 16 -21.83 -5.46 -12.36
N ASP A 17 -21.50 -4.53 -11.46
CA ASP A 17 -20.28 -4.59 -10.65
C ASP A 17 -20.33 -5.73 -9.64
N GLN A 18 -21.49 -5.92 -9.02
CA GLN A 18 -21.70 -7.04 -8.10
C GLN A 18 -21.65 -8.37 -8.84
N ALA A 19 -22.16 -8.42 -10.09
CA ALA A 19 -22.08 -9.60 -10.95
C ALA A 19 -20.61 -9.86 -11.37
N PHE A 20 -19.85 -8.81 -11.74
CA PHE A 20 -18.44 -8.93 -12.06
C PHE A 20 -17.63 -9.46 -10.86
N VAL A 21 -17.83 -8.90 -9.67
CA VAL A 21 -17.17 -9.34 -8.45
C VAL A 21 -17.56 -10.79 -8.12
N LYS A 22 -18.85 -11.15 -8.19
CA LYS A 22 -19.31 -12.53 -7.96
C LYS A 22 -18.72 -13.54 -8.95
N ASN A 23 -18.53 -13.15 -10.20
CA ASN A 23 -18.04 -14.05 -11.25
C ASN A 23 -16.52 -14.19 -11.28
N ASN A 24 -15.78 -13.21 -10.79
CA ASN A 24 -14.30 -13.18 -10.85
C ASN A 24 -13.63 -13.41 -9.50
N PHE A 25 -14.36 -13.25 -8.40
CA PHE A 25 -13.87 -13.50 -7.05
C PHE A 25 -14.78 -14.55 -6.38
N PRO A 26 -14.23 -15.51 -5.64
CA PRO A 26 -15.05 -16.55 -4.99
C PRO A 26 -16.12 -15.91 -4.09
N PRO A 27 -17.34 -16.47 -4.04
CA PRO A 27 -18.51 -15.87 -3.39
C PRO A 27 -18.45 -15.73 -1.86
N ASN A 28 -17.37 -16.13 -1.23
CA ASN A 28 -17.16 -16.08 0.22
C ASN A 28 -16.16 -15.00 0.62
N HIS A 29 -16.51 -13.73 0.39
CA HIS A 29 -15.78 -12.61 1.03
C HIS A 29 -15.92 -12.63 2.57
N ASP A 30 -16.97 -13.27 3.10
CA ASP A 30 -17.12 -13.51 4.55
C ASP A 30 -16.19 -14.60 5.09
N ALA A 31 -15.49 -15.30 4.20
CA ALA A 31 -14.55 -16.38 4.50
C ALA A 31 -13.18 -16.13 3.86
N LEU A 32 -12.71 -14.91 3.79
CA LEU A 32 -11.27 -14.71 3.66
C LEU A 32 -10.66 -15.44 4.85
N PRO A 33 -9.78 -16.45 4.60
CA PRO A 33 -9.19 -17.18 5.71
C PRO A 33 -8.54 -16.15 6.62
N GLU A 34 -8.85 -16.25 7.92
CA GLU A 34 -8.16 -15.49 8.95
C GLU A 34 -6.68 -15.79 8.81
N PHE A 35 -5.94 -14.96 8.10
CA PHE A 35 -4.50 -15.14 7.94
C PHE A 35 -3.86 -14.90 9.30
N LYS A 36 -3.63 -15.98 10.06
CA LYS A 36 -2.83 -15.91 11.28
C LYS A 36 -1.45 -15.38 10.90
N ARG A 37 -1.13 -14.22 11.37
CA ARG A 37 0.15 -13.55 11.11
C ARG A 37 1.12 -13.74 12.28
N PRO A 38 2.42 -13.87 11.99
CA PRO A 38 3.04 -13.97 10.66
C PRO A 38 2.70 -15.29 9.96
N LEU A 39 2.59 -15.26 8.61
CA LEU A 39 2.40 -16.48 7.82
C LEU A 39 3.58 -17.43 8.04
N SER A 40 3.30 -18.71 8.27
CA SER A 40 4.36 -19.70 8.40
C SER A 40 5.17 -19.83 7.10
N PRO A 41 6.47 -20.16 7.15
CA PRO A 41 7.27 -20.42 5.96
C PRO A 41 6.64 -21.44 5.01
N GLN A 42 5.95 -22.46 5.53
CA GLN A 42 5.23 -23.45 4.74
C GLN A 42 4.09 -22.82 3.92
N VAL A 43 3.31 -21.95 4.53
CA VAL A 43 2.22 -21.25 3.85
C VAL A 43 2.77 -20.35 2.74
N LEU A 44 3.84 -19.61 3.00
CA LEU A 44 4.49 -18.77 2.00
C LEU A 44 5.03 -19.59 0.83
N MET A 45 5.69 -20.73 1.09
CA MET A 45 6.19 -21.62 0.05
C MET A 45 5.06 -22.25 -0.77
N THR A 46 3.96 -22.63 -0.13
CA THR A 46 2.80 -23.22 -0.81
C THR A 46 2.16 -22.20 -1.75
N ASN A 47 1.97 -20.98 -1.29
CA ASN A 47 1.40 -19.89 -2.10
C ASN A 47 2.32 -19.51 -3.26
N SER A 48 3.64 -19.46 -3.03
CA SER A 48 4.63 -19.22 -4.10
C SER A 48 4.55 -20.29 -5.19
N ARG A 49 4.50 -21.59 -4.82
CA ARG A 49 4.35 -22.69 -5.78
C ARG A 49 3.02 -22.64 -6.53
N PHE A 50 1.96 -22.19 -5.89
CA PHE A 50 0.67 -21.99 -6.55
C PHE A 50 0.76 -20.93 -7.66
N ILE A 51 1.43 -19.81 -7.39
CA ILE A 51 1.70 -18.76 -8.38
C ILE A 51 2.55 -19.32 -9.53
N ASP A 52 3.63 -20.04 -9.23
CA ASP A 52 4.48 -20.66 -10.24
C ASP A 52 3.69 -21.62 -11.14
N ASN A 53 2.82 -22.45 -10.58
CA ASN A 53 1.95 -23.35 -11.34
C ASN A 53 0.99 -22.61 -12.28
N ILE A 54 0.41 -21.48 -11.86
CA ILE A 54 -0.44 -20.65 -12.71
C ILE A 54 0.38 -20.10 -13.88
N ILE A 55 1.56 -19.57 -13.61
CA ILE A 55 2.46 -19.01 -14.63
C ILE A 55 2.89 -20.10 -15.63
N ASP A 56 3.33 -21.25 -15.14
CA ASP A 56 3.75 -22.38 -15.98
C ASP A 56 2.60 -22.89 -16.86
N THR A 57 1.40 -23.00 -16.31
CA THR A 57 0.20 -23.42 -17.06
C THR A 57 -0.09 -22.42 -18.18
N LYS A 58 0.01 -21.12 -17.87
CA LYS A 58 -0.22 -20.07 -18.85
C LYS A 58 0.86 -20.07 -19.95
N LEU A 59 2.12 -20.21 -19.60
CA LEU A 59 3.22 -20.31 -20.57
C LEU A 59 3.00 -21.49 -21.53
N ARG A 60 2.63 -22.66 -20.99
CA ARG A 60 2.32 -23.85 -21.81
C ARG A 60 1.15 -23.61 -22.78
N SER A 61 0.09 -22.92 -22.34
CA SER A 61 -1.06 -22.60 -23.19
C SER A 61 -0.69 -21.71 -24.40
N TYR A 62 0.39 -20.95 -24.29
CA TYR A 62 0.96 -20.15 -25.39
C TYR A 62 2.16 -20.80 -26.08
N ASN A 63 2.44 -22.09 -25.85
CA ASN A 63 3.62 -22.78 -26.35
C ASN A 63 4.94 -22.08 -26.02
N GLN A 64 4.98 -21.37 -24.88
CA GLN A 64 6.18 -20.69 -24.38
C GLN A 64 6.87 -21.54 -23.33
N ARG A 65 8.20 -21.42 -23.27
CA ARG A 65 9.03 -22.03 -22.21
C ARG A 65 9.53 -20.94 -21.26
N PRO A 66 9.62 -21.22 -19.96
CA PRO A 66 10.27 -20.29 -19.03
C PRO A 66 11.74 -20.08 -19.44
N ASN A 67 12.24 -18.88 -19.21
CA ASN A 67 13.65 -18.61 -19.39
C ASN A 67 14.51 -19.45 -18.44
N PRO A 68 15.75 -19.79 -18.83
CA PRO A 68 16.66 -20.53 -17.95
C PRO A 68 16.95 -19.73 -16.67
N VAL A 69 17.29 -20.47 -15.61
CA VAL A 69 17.70 -19.86 -14.34
C VAL A 69 18.92 -18.96 -14.57
N VAL A 70 18.84 -17.73 -14.10
CA VAL A 70 19.90 -16.74 -14.27
C VAL A 70 21.17 -17.13 -13.50
N SER A 71 22.34 -16.66 -14.00
CA SER A 71 23.62 -16.85 -13.31
C SER A 71 23.65 -16.16 -11.96
N ASP A 72 24.61 -16.49 -11.12
CA ASP A 72 24.77 -15.92 -9.78
C ASP A 72 25.06 -14.42 -9.80
N GLU A 73 25.79 -13.93 -10.79
CA GLU A 73 26.09 -12.51 -10.99
C GLU A 73 24.80 -11.71 -11.28
N VAL A 74 23.98 -12.26 -12.19
CA VAL A 74 22.69 -11.63 -12.55
C VAL A 74 21.72 -11.68 -11.36
N PHE A 75 21.68 -12.81 -10.66
CA PHE A 75 20.86 -12.94 -9.45
C PHE A 75 21.27 -11.94 -8.39
N LEU A 76 22.57 -11.85 -8.07
CA LEU A 76 23.12 -10.92 -7.08
C LEU A 76 22.68 -9.48 -7.39
N ARG A 77 22.94 -9.04 -8.61
CA ARG A 77 22.56 -7.68 -9.02
C ARG A 77 21.07 -7.43 -8.89
N ARG A 78 20.23 -8.35 -9.33
CA ARG A 78 18.77 -8.23 -9.25
C ARG A 78 18.28 -8.21 -7.81
N ALA A 79 18.82 -9.07 -6.94
CA ALA A 79 18.45 -9.11 -5.53
C ALA A 79 18.76 -7.77 -4.84
N PHE A 80 19.97 -7.22 -5.02
CA PHE A 80 20.33 -5.91 -4.46
C PHE A 80 19.42 -4.79 -4.96
N LEU A 81 19.19 -4.70 -6.26
CA LEU A 81 18.33 -3.66 -6.84
C LEU A 81 16.87 -3.75 -6.36
N LYS A 82 16.34 -4.97 -6.26
CA LYS A 82 14.94 -5.17 -5.86
C LYS A 82 14.70 -5.01 -4.37
N ILE A 83 15.64 -5.43 -3.54
CA ILE A 83 15.44 -5.47 -2.09
C ILE A 83 15.90 -4.19 -1.42
N ILE A 84 17.06 -3.65 -1.82
CA ILE A 84 17.67 -2.47 -1.17
C ILE A 84 17.94 -1.29 -2.10
N GLY A 85 17.53 -1.35 -3.37
CA GLY A 85 17.54 -0.23 -4.30
C GLY A 85 18.92 0.19 -4.84
N ARG A 86 19.98 -0.57 -4.60
CA ARG A 86 21.33 -0.28 -5.09
C ARG A 86 22.00 -1.50 -5.72
N ILE A 87 23.09 -1.29 -6.43
CA ILE A 87 23.95 -2.39 -6.88
C ILE A 87 24.86 -2.88 -5.73
N PRO A 88 25.33 -4.14 -5.78
CA PRO A 88 26.31 -4.65 -4.83
C PRO A 88 27.66 -3.93 -5.00
N THR A 89 28.42 -3.81 -3.92
CA THR A 89 29.81 -3.39 -3.96
C THR A 89 30.70 -4.49 -4.53
N LEU A 90 31.96 -4.17 -4.82
CA LEU A 90 32.94 -5.15 -5.27
C LEU A 90 33.17 -6.24 -4.21
N GLU A 91 33.24 -5.85 -2.94
CA GLU A 91 33.44 -6.73 -1.79
C GLU A 91 32.25 -7.69 -1.63
N GLU A 92 31.02 -7.17 -1.66
CA GLU A 92 29.79 -7.96 -1.61
C GLU A 92 29.71 -8.95 -2.76
N THR A 93 30.12 -8.52 -3.95
CA THR A 93 30.17 -9.39 -5.14
C THR A 93 31.17 -10.52 -4.98
N LYS A 94 32.40 -10.21 -4.53
CA LYS A 94 33.43 -11.24 -4.29
C LYS A 94 33.00 -12.22 -3.20
N GLU A 95 32.45 -11.74 -2.08
CA GLU A 95 31.95 -12.56 -0.98
C GLU A 95 30.90 -13.56 -1.47
N PHE A 96 29.90 -13.09 -2.23
CA PHE A 96 28.82 -13.93 -2.72
C PHE A 96 29.31 -14.95 -3.76
N LEU A 97 30.12 -14.54 -4.73
CA LEU A 97 30.58 -15.43 -5.80
C LEU A 97 31.58 -16.49 -5.30
N SER A 98 32.42 -16.16 -4.30
CA SER A 98 33.37 -17.10 -3.70
C SER A 98 32.77 -18.05 -2.68
N SER A 99 31.48 -17.86 -2.32
CA SER A 99 30.80 -18.69 -1.31
C SER A 99 30.78 -20.17 -1.73
N ARG A 100 31.23 -21.03 -0.81
CA ARG A 100 31.24 -22.49 -0.96
C ARG A 100 29.84 -23.12 -0.83
N ASN A 101 28.90 -22.42 -0.21
CA ASN A 101 27.51 -22.88 -0.05
C ASN A 101 26.71 -22.68 -1.35
N ARG A 102 26.90 -23.57 -2.31
CA ARG A 102 26.27 -23.46 -3.64
C ARG A 102 24.74 -23.56 -3.60
N SER A 103 24.16 -24.32 -2.69
CA SER A 103 22.71 -24.58 -2.64
C SER A 103 21.92 -23.54 -1.85
N GLY A 104 22.53 -22.89 -0.85
CA GLY A 104 21.84 -21.98 0.07
C GLY A 104 22.22 -20.51 -0.04
N LYS A 105 23.28 -20.15 -0.78
CA LYS A 105 23.81 -18.78 -0.80
C LYS A 105 22.82 -17.74 -1.29
N ARG A 106 21.92 -18.09 -2.22
CA ARG A 106 20.89 -17.18 -2.73
C ARG A 106 19.86 -16.85 -1.65
N THR A 107 19.40 -17.85 -0.92
CA THR A 107 18.46 -17.66 0.21
C THR A 107 19.10 -16.83 1.30
N LEU A 108 20.33 -17.18 1.72
CA LEU A 108 21.06 -16.42 2.73
C LEU A 108 21.30 -14.96 2.33
N LEU A 109 21.56 -14.71 1.05
CA LEU A 109 21.67 -13.34 0.55
C LEU A 109 20.35 -12.58 0.69
N VAL A 110 19.24 -13.18 0.28
CA VAL A 110 17.91 -12.56 0.38
C VAL A 110 17.60 -12.24 1.86
N ASP A 111 17.80 -13.18 2.76
CA ASP A 111 17.55 -12.98 4.20
C ASP A 111 18.44 -11.85 4.77
N LYS A 112 19.73 -11.82 4.40
CA LYS A 112 20.66 -10.74 4.78
C LYS A 112 20.19 -9.37 4.29
N LEU A 113 19.73 -9.28 3.04
CA LEU A 113 19.25 -8.02 2.47
C LEU A 113 17.93 -7.56 3.08
N LEU A 114 16.99 -8.48 3.34
CA LEU A 114 15.70 -8.16 3.97
C LEU A 114 15.88 -7.66 5.42
N ALA A 115 16.89 -8.13 6.12
CA ALA A 115 17.23 -7.70 7.49
C ALA A 115 18.08 -6.43 7.55
N SER A 116 18.42 -5.82 6.42
CA SER A 116 19.34 -4.67 6.36
C SER A 116 18.64 -3.33 6.46
N GLU A 117 19.36 -2.31 6.96
CA GLU A 117 18.92 -0.91 6.89
C GLU A 117 18.70 -0.42 5.46
N GLY A 118 19.37 -1.01 4.48
CA GLY A 118 19.15 -0.75 3.07
C GLY A 118 17.73 -1.07 2.62
N TYR A 119 17.14 -2.16 3.16
CA TYR A 119 15.73 -2.51 2.94
C TYR A 119 14.81 -1.41 3.49
N ASN A 120 15.00 -1.02 4.74
CA ASN A 120 14.19 0.00 5.38
C ASN A 120 14.25 1.33 4.62
N SER A 121 15.46 1.74 4.21
CA SER A 121 15.64 2.97 3.43
C SER A 121 14.98 2.91 2.08
N HIS A 122 15.17 1.84 1.31
CA HIS A 122 14.59 1.69 -0.03
C HIS A 122 13.06 1.71 0.00
N TRP A 123 12.46 0.90 0.89
CA TRP A 123 11.01 0.79 0.98
C TRP A 123 10.36 2.00 1.66
N PHE A 124 11.10 2.71 2.54
CA PHE A 124 10.65 4.01 3.02
C PHE A 124 10.51 4.99 1.85
N HIS A 125 11.48 5.10 0.96
CA HIS A 125 11.39 6.02 -0.19
C HIS A 125 10.25 5.63 -1.13
N PHE A 126 10.08 4.34 -1.41
CA PHE A 126 8.95 3.85 -2.21
C PHE A 126 7.60 4.30 -1.63
N TRP A 127 7.37 4.07 -0.34
CA TRP A 127 6.13 4.46 0.30
C TRP A 127 6.00 5.98 0.49
N ALA A 128 7.08 6.66 0.79
CA ALA A 128 7.10 8.11 0.94
C ALA A 128 6.66 8.82 -0.36
N ASP A 129 7.11 8.32 -1.52
CA ASP A 129 6.70 8.86 -2.82
C ASP A 129 5.21 8.59 -3.10
N ILE A 130 4.75 7.35 -2.94
CA ILE A 130 3.34 6.97 -3.14
C ILE A 130 2.42 7.75 -2.19
N LEU A 131 2.79 7.82 -0.93
CA LEU A 131 2.04 8.51 0.13
C LEU A 131 2.32 10.01 0.16
N ARG A 132 3.14 10.52 -0.76
CA ARG A 132 3.47 11.95 -0.92
C ARG A 132 3.97 12.61 0.36
N ALA A 133 4.83 11.92 1.12
CA ALA A 133 5.41 12.45 2.34
C ALA A 133 6.28 13.68 2.07
N LYS A 134 6.21 14.68 2.94
CA LYS A 134 6.94 15.94 2.83
C LYS A 134 7.51 16.33 4.19
N ASP A 135 8.72 16.90 4.21
CA ASP A 135 9.36 17.42 5.43
C ASP A 135 8.58 18.58 6.05
N ARG A 136 7.94 19.39 5.20
CA ARG A 136 7.14 20.55 5.61
C ARG A 136 5.76 20.45 4.98
N LEU A 137 4.76 20.45 5.83
CA LEU A 137 3.36 20.59 5.47
C LEU A 137 2.98 22.09 5.44
N GLY A 138 1.79 22.38 4.94
CA GLY A 138 1.29 23.76 4.96
C GLY A 138 1.31 24.40 6.36
N ASN A 139 1.29 25.73 6.40
CA ASN A 139 1.31 26.52 7.66
C ASN A 139 2.54 26.28 8.56
N ARG A 140 3.70 25.96 7.97
CA ARG A 140 4.97 25.67 8.68
C ARG A 140 4.93 24.41 9.56
N MET A 141 3.92 23.57 9.43
CA MET A 141 3.79 22.33 10.16
C MET A 141 4.88 21.33 9.72
N SER A 142 5.52 20.67 10.69
CA SER A 142 6.51 19.64 10.43
C SER A 142 5.86 18.36 9.88
N GLY A 143 6.37 17.80 8.80
CA GLY A 143 5.97 16.49 8.30
C GLY A 143 6.65 15.30 9.02
N LYS A 144 7.56 15.60 9.96
CA LYS A 144 8.34 14.56 10.64
C LYS A 144 7.50 13.45 11.28
N PRO A 145 6.39 13.71 12.00
CA PRO A 145 5.58 12.63 12.59
C PRO A 145 5.04 11.66 11.54
N TYR A 146 4.64 12.17 10.37
CA TYR A 146 4.17 11.34 9.28
C TYR A 146 5.30 10.53 8.64
N ILE A 147 6.45 11.14 8.43
CA ILE A 147 7.66 10.48 7.94
C ILE A 147 8.07 9.35 8.89
N ASP A 148 8.07 9.63 10.19
CA ASP A 148 8.42 8.63 11.21
C ASP A 148 7.38 7.49 11.25
N TYR A 149 6.10 7.77 11.02
CA TYR A 149 5.05 6.76 10.88
C TYR A 149 5.35 5.81 9.72
N ILE A 150 5.68 6.35 8.54
CA ILE A 150 6.04 5.55 7.34
C ILE A 150 7.29 4.70 7.62
N LYS A 151 8.32 5.27 8.22
CA LYS A 151 9.54 4.54 8.59
C LYS A 151 9.24 3.39 9.54
N ASN A 152 8.37 3.63 10.52
CA ASN A 152 8.03 2.64 11.53
C ASN A 152 7.28 1.45 10.95
N PHE A 153 6.28 1.64 10.09
CA PHE A 153 5.56 0.50 9.53
C PHE A 153 6.43 -0.31 8.57
N VAL A 154 7.36 0.32 7.85
CA VAL A 154 8.34 -0.38 7.00
C VAL A 154 9.31 -1.19 7.86
N ALA A 155 9.95 -0.56 8.85
CA ALA A 155 10.97 -1.20 9.69
C ALA A 155 10.39 -2.34 10.55
N SER A 156 9.15 -2.20 11.03
CA SER A 156 8.47 -3.22 11.81
C SER A 156 7.76 -4.28 10.96
N ASN A 157 7.83 -4.15 9.61
CA ASN A 157 7.14 -5.02 8.65
C ASN A 157 5.66 -5.24 9.04
N ARG A 158 4.95 -4.15 9.38
CA ARG A 158 3.54 -4.23 9.74
C ARG A 158 2.70 -4.75 8.58
N PRO A 159 1.65 -5.54 8.86
CA PRO A 159 0.70 -5.96 7.86
C PRO A 159 0.10 -4.76 7.10
N TYR A 160 -0.03 -4.90 5.79
CA TYR A 160 -0.45 -3.82 4.90
C TYR A 160 -1.83 -3.25 5.28
N ASP A 161 -2.79 -4.11 5.51
CA ASP A 161 -4.16 -3.78 5.91
C ASP A 161 -4.20 -3.03 7.25
N GLU A 162 -3.42 -3.46 8.24
CA GLU A 162 -3.41 -2.85 9.57
C GLU A 162 -2.90 -1.39 9.54
N TRP A 163 -1.77 -1.12 8.86
CA TRP A 163 -1.27 0.25 8.83
C TRP A 163 -2.08 1.16 7.89
N VAL A 164 -2.70 0.62 6.84
CA VAL A 164 -3.61 1.39 5.97
C VAL A 164 -4.87 1.75 6.74
N GLU A 165 -5.50 0.79 7.45
CA GLU A 165 -6.66 1.04 8.28
C GLU A 165 -6.37 2.09 9.35
N GLU A 166 -5.27 1.94 10.10
CA GLU A 166 -4.84 2.91 11.09
C GLU A 166 -4.66 4.30 10.48
N MET A 167 -3.97 4.41 9.35
CA MET A 167 -3.71 5.69 8.69
C MET A 167 -5.00 6.35 8.21
N LEU A 168 -5.90 5.60 7.59
CA LEU A 168 -7.15 6.13 7.04
C LEU A 168 -8.18 6.46 8.14
N SER A 169 -8.14 5.74 9.26
CA SER A 169 -9.02 6.00 10.43
C SER A 169 -8.42 6.97 11.46
N SER A 170 -7.17 7.42 11.24
CA SER A 170 -6.47 8.31 12.17
C SER A 170 -7.19 9.65 12.36
N THR A 171 -7.37 10.06 13.61
CA THR A 171 -7.99 11.33 14.00
C THR A 171 -7.17 12.03 15.09
N GLY A 172 -7.41 13.30 15.31
CA GLY A 172 -6.74 14.06 16.38
C GLY A 172 -5.43 14.72 15.95
N PRO A 173 -4.60 15.15 16.89
CA PRO A 173 -3.37 15.86 16.60
C PRO A 173 -2.26 14.95 16.11
N MET A 174 -1.63 15.32 14.99
CA MET A 174 -0.55 14.55 14.35
C MET A 174 0.70 14.42 15.25
N TRP A 175 0.96 15.39 16.15
CA TRP A 175 2.13 15.40 17.03
C TRP A 175 1.96 14.55 18.28
N GLU A 176 0.78 14.07 18.58
CA GLU A 176 0.62 13.08 19.64
C GLU A 176 1.45 11.84 19.33
N ARG A 177 2.05 11.29 20.39
CA ARG A 177 2.91 10.11 20.24
C ARG A 177 2.13 8.95 19.61
N GLY A 178 2.62 8.45 18.48
CA GLY A 178 2.01 7.34 17.75
C GLY A 178 0.94 7.76 16.74
N ASN A 179 0.53 9.03 16.68
CA ASN A 179 -0.55 9.51 15.81
C ASN A 179 -0.05 10.10 14.47
N GLY A 180 1.13 9.67 14.01
CA GLY A 180 1.73 10.17 12.75
C GLY A 180 0.90 9.87 11.50
N GLY A 181 0.02 8.86 11.52
CA GLY A 181 -0.88 8.51 10.43
C GLY A 181 -1.81 9.65 9.99
N VAL A 182 -2.18 10.55 10.89
CA VAL A 182 -2.95 11.78 10.60
C VAL A 182 -2.27 12.64 9.53
N GLY A 183 -0.94 12.54 9.40
CA GLY A 183 -0.18 13.26 8.38
C GLY A 183 -0.62 12.93 6.95
N TYR A 184 -1.28 11.80 6.74
CA TYR A 184 -1.88 11.44 5.46
C TYR A 184 -2.90 12.48 4.98
N TYR A 185 -3.71 13.01 5.87
CA TYR A 185 -4.67 14.07 5.58
C TYR A 185 -4.01 15.45 5.62
N ALA A 186 -3.11 15.66 6.58
CA ALA A 186 -2.45 16.96 6.79
C ALA A 186 -1.58 17.37 5.58
N ARG A 187 -0.99 16.41 4.86
CA ARG A 187 -0.15 16.68 3.67
C ARG A 187 -0.87 17.41 2.55
N ASP A 188 -2.18 17.19 2.41
CA ASP A 188 -3.00 17.79 1.35
C ASP A 188 -3.61 19.13 1.76
N GLN A 189 -3.27 19.63 2.96
CA GLN A 189 -3.57 21.00 3.42
C GLN A 189 -5.07 21.39 3.36
N GLY A 190 -5.96 20.42 3.58
CA GLY A 190 -7.40 20.60 3.52
C GLY A 190 -7.98 20.53 2.10
N MET A 191 -7.23 20.04 1.12
CA MET A 191 -7.72 19.66 -0.20
C MET A 191 -8.29 18.23 -0.15
N GLN A 192 -9.47 18.10 0.42
CA GLN A 192 -10.08 16.80 0.70
C GLN A 192 -10.41 16.00 -0.56
N LEU A 193 -10.79 16.67 -1.66
CA LEU A 193 -11.09 16.01 -2.94
C LEU A 193 -9.83 15.40 -3.56
N ASP A 194 -8.68 16.10 -3.47
CA ASP A 194 -7.40 15.57 -3.91
C ASP A 194 -6.94 14.40 -3.03
N ASN A 195 -7.15 14.49 -1.72
CA ASN A 195 -6.85 13.41 -0.79
C ASN A 195 -7.67 12.16 -1.13
N MET A 196 -8.98 12.29 -1.33
CA MET A 196 -9.88 11.21 -1.71
C MET A 196 -9.45 10.58 -3.05
N SER A 197 -9.23 11.40 -4.10
CA SER A 197 -8.80 10.92 -5.41
C SER A 197 -7.50 10.10 -5.33
N ASN A 198 -6.52 10.58 -4.54
CA ASN A 198 -5.29 9.83 -4.30
C ASN A 198 -5.51 8.55 -3.50
N THR A 199 -6.40 8.57 -2.52
CA THR A 199 -6.77 7.38 -1.74
C THR A 199 -7.32 6.28 -2.64
N VAL A 200 -8.27 6.62 -3.51
CA VAL A 200 -8.85 5.68 -4.47
C VAL A 200 -7.80 5.16 -5.44
N ARG A 201 -6.94 6.05 -5.97
CA ARG A 201 -5.88 5.65 -6.89
C ARG A 201 -4.85 4.71 -6.26
N ILE A 202 -4.43 4.99 -5.03
CA ILE A 202 -3.38 4.22 -4.34
C ILE A 202 -3.92 2.88 -3.84
N PHE A 203 -5.08 2.88 -3.19
CA PHE A 203 -5.59 1.73 -2.44
C PHE A 203 -6.65 0.92 -3.18
N LEU A 204 -7.38 1.53 -4.13
CA LEU A 204 -8.41 0.85 -4.91
C LEU A 204 -8.03 0.68 -6.40
N GLY A 205 -6.87 1.21 -6.82
CA GLY A 205 -6.35 1.04 -8.18
C GLY A 205 -7.18 1.70 -9.28
N THR A 206 -8.04 2.66 -8.93
CA THR A 206 -8.95 3.35 -9.86
C THR A 206 -8.69 4.85 -9.84
N SER A 207 -8.72 5.51 -11.00
CA SER A 207 -8.60 6.97 -11.10
C SER A 207 -9.99 7.59 -11.22
N LEU A 208 -10.36 8.45 -10.26
CA LEU A 208 -11.64 9.15 -10.25
C LEU A 208 -11.52 10.65 -10.53
N GLU A 209 -10.34 11.17 -10.79
CA GLU A 209 -10.05 12.62 -10.87
C GLU A 209 -10.93 13.33 -11.91
N CYS A 210 -11.18 12.70 -13.08
CA CYS A 210 -12.05 13.27 -14.11
C CYS A 210 -13.51 13.41 -13.64
N ALA A 211 -13.97 12.50 -12.78
CA ALA A 211 -15.34 12.48 -12.28
C ALA A 211 -15.63 13.64 -11.29
N GLN A 212 -14.64 14.41 -10.88
CA GLN A 212 -14.83 15.62 -10.08
C GLN A 212 -15.67 16.69 -10.83
N CYS A 213 -15.51 16.82 -12.14
CA CYS A 213 -16.15 17.88 -12.93
C CYS A 213 -17.30 17.41 -13.81
N HIS A 214 -17.24 16.16 -14.28
CA HIS A 214 -18.23 15.54 -15.17
C HIS A 214 -18.11 14.02 -15.04
N ASP A 215 -19.04 13.26 -15.58
CA ASP A 215 -18.95 11.81 -15.63
C ASP A 215 -17.65 11.38 -16.33
N HIS A 216 -17.01 10.31 -15.83
CA HIS A 216 -15.69 9.91 -16.32
C HIS A 216 -15.75 9.55 -17.81
N PRO A 217 -14.87 10.15 -18.68
CA PRO A 217 -15.01 10.03 -20.14
C PRO A 217 -14.62 8.65 -20.69
N PHE A 218 -13.89 7.83 -19.94
CA PHE A 218 -13.35 6.54 -20.36
C PHE A 218 -13.68 5.40 -19.41
N ASP A 219 -14.41 5.67 -18.31
CA ASP A 219 -14.79 4.70 -17.31
C ASP A 219 -16.23 4.99 -16.86
N ARG A 220 -16.85 4.09 -16.13
CA ARG A 220 -18.25 4.11 -15.68
C ARG A 220 -18.56 5.06 -14.52
N TRP A 221 -17.56 5.71 -13.95
CA TRP A 221 -17.71 6.54 -12.75
C TRP A 221 -18.44 7.84 -13.06
N THR A 222 -19.55 8.08 -12.35
CA THR A 222 -20.30 9.32 -12.46
C THR A 222 -19.77 10.39 -11.51
N GLN A 223 -20.04 11.66 -11.81
CA GLN A 223 -19.74 12.77 -10.92
C GLN A 223 -20.40 12.57 -9.54
N LYS A 224 -21.62 12.05 -9.51
CA LYS A 224 -22.33 11.75 -8.27
C LYS A 224 -21.54 10.78 -7.38
N GLN A 225 -21.07 9.66 -7.95
CA GLN A 225 -20.28 8.65 -7.23
C GLN A 225 -18.96 9.24 -6.71
N PHE A 226 -18.33 10.16 -7.46
CA PHE A 226 -17.15 10.87 -6.96
C PHE A 226 -17.44 11.62 -5.67
N TYR A 227 -18.54 12.40 -5.62
CA TYR A 227 -18.90 13.17 -4.43
C TYR A 227 -19.43 12.30 -3.28
N GLU A 228 -20.08 11.21 -3.55
CA GLU A 228 -20.44 10.21 -2.55
C GLU A 228 -19.18 9.64 -1.87
N MET A 229 -18.15 9.32 -2.64
CA MET A 229 -16.86 8.87 -2.10
C MET A 229 -16.12 10.00 -1.35
N ALA A 230 -16.18 11.23 -1.85
CA ALA A 230 -15.56 12.39 -1.22
C ALA A 230 -16.16 12.72 0.15
N ALA A 231 -17.41 12.37 0.40
CA ALA A 231 -18.07 12.59 1.68
C ALA A 231 -17.34 11.92 2.86
N PHE A 232 -16.65 10.79 2.62
CA PHE A 232 -15.84 10.12 3.65
C PHE A 232 -14.62 10.94 4.11
N THR A 233 -14.14 11.88 3.27
CA THR A 233 -12.97 12.70 3.58
C THR A 233 -13.33 14.15 3.97
N GLU A 234 -14.61 14.50 4.05
CA GLU A 234 -15.07 15.87 4.34
C GLU A 234 -14.50 16.42 5.66
N GLY A 235 -14.39 15.57 6.67
CA GLY A 235 -13.81 15.94 7.98
C GLY A 235 -12.34 16.40 7.91
N ALA A 236 -11.59 15.99 6.88
CA ALA A 236 -10.20 16.36 6.67
C ALA A 236 -10.02 17.83 6.23
N GLY A 237 -11.09 18.54 5.83
CA GLY A 237 -11.05 19.91 5.35
C GLY A 237 -10.76 21.00 6.39
N ASN A 238 -10.83 20.70 7.68
CA ASN A 238 -10.69 21.68 8.75
C ASN A 238 -9.25 22.15 9.08
N LEU A 239 -8.25 21.68 8.35
CA LEU A 239 -6.83 22.03 8.54
C LEU A 239 -6.48 23.51 8.26
N ARG A 240 -7.40 24.30 7.72
CA ARG A 240 -7.15 25.71 7.38
C ARG A 240 -7.30 26.68 8.54
N ARG A 241 -7.87 26.28 9.68
CA ARG A 241 -8.01 27.17 10.84
C ARG A 241 -6.73 27.18 11.69
N ARG A 242 -6.29 28.36 12.12
CA ARG A 242 -5.19 28.54 13.08
C ARG A 242 -5.46 27.66 14.32
N GLY A 243 -4.60 26.70 14.60
CA GLY A 243 -4.79 25.70 15.66
C GLY A 243 -5.48 24.40 15.21
N ALA A 244 -5.85 24.25 13.94
CA ALA A 244 -6.40 23.00 13.39
C ALA A 244 -5.29 22.01 13.04
N GLU A 245 -4.52 21.68 14.03
CA GLU A 245 -3.55 20.59 14.00
C GLU A 245 -4.26 19.23 14.23
N ASN A 246 -5.60 19.26 14.29
CA ASN A 246 -6.48 18.11 14.48
C ASN A 246 -7.21 17.79 13.18
N VAL A 247 -7.07 16.58 12.71
CA VAL A 247 -7.93 16.01 11.66
C VAL A 247 -9.08 15.27 12.36
N ASN A 248 -10.29 15.77 12.17
CA ASN A 248 -11.51 15.05 12.56
C ASN A 248 -12.11 14.45 11.31
N THR A 249 -11.72 13.24 10.97
CA THR A 249 -12.21 12.54 9.78
C THR A 249 -13.69 12.14 9.87
N PHE A 250 -14.23 12.01 11.07
CA PHE A 250 -15.61 11.57 11.30
C PHE A 250 -16.49 12.53 12.15
N GLY A 251 -15.98 13.73 12.43
CA GLY A 251 -16.56 14.55 13.50
C GLY A 251 -17.85 15.30 13.17
N ARG A 252 -18.34 15.34 11.92
CA ARG A 252 -19.58 16.02 11.57
C ARG A 252 -20.75 15.09 11.28
N LEU A 253 -20.52 13.96 10.63
CA LEU A 253 -21.59 13.00 10.34
C LEU A 253 -22.18 12.34 11.60
N ALA A 254 -21.40 12.20 12.66
CA ALA A 254 -21.86 11.63 13.93
C ALA A 254 -22.67 12.59 14.82
N ARG A 255 -22.88 13.86 14.40
CA ARG A 255 -23.66 14.85 15.16
C ARG A 255 -24.97 15.26 14.51
N GLN A 256 -25.37 14.60 13.44
CA GLN A 256 -26.64 14.87 12.74
C GLN A 256 -27.67 13.74 12.89
N GLU A 257 -27.43 12.78 13.82
CA GLU A 257 -28.45 11.86 14.30
C GLU A 257 -29.03 12.30 15.64
#